data_5e88c8e6532f80cf246af567e2a8c7a0
#
_entry.id   5e88c8e6532f80cf246af567e2a8c7a0
#
_cell.length_a   1.000
_cell.length_b   1.000
_cell.length_c   1.000
_cell.angle_alpha   90.00
_cell.angle_beta   90.00
_cell.angle_gamma   90.00
#
_symmetry.space_group_name_H-M   'P 1'
#
loop_
_entity.id
_entity.type
_entity.pdbx_description
1 polymer ?
#
loop_
_entity_poly.entity_id
_entity_poly.type
_entity_poly.pdbx_seq_one_letter_code
_entity_poly.pdbx_strand_id
1 'polypeptide(L)'
;VPVATAALGAVAGLPAGRLVASHFSVMSKATAQILTAGPAVVARAMGEQKTKEELGGWKVHTKNGTVDNGAADEAECLAEIRRFLSFMPDNIELLAPVIDCDDPVERTDEALLDIVPRDRRQAFDMHRIIQSVLDLTSFFEMGAGYGRSQITGLARLNGQTVGVWANNCKFLDGSMTADGAHKARRFMELCDTFSPPIISWVVE
;
A
#
# COMPACT_ATOMS: atom_id res chain seq x y z
N VAL A 1 2.87 -14.76 -12.34
CA VAL A 1 3.59 -14.78 -11.06
C VAL A 1 3.58 -13.41 -10.42
N PRO A 2 3.48 -13.27 -9.09
CA PRO A 2 3.63 -12.01 -8.40
C PRO A 2 5.05 -11.45 -8.55
N VAL A 3 5.15 -10.14 -8.70
CA VAL A 3 6.42 -9.42 -8.82
C VAL A 3 6.46 -8.34 -7.77
N ALA A 4 7.43 -8.39 -6.87
CA ALA A 4 7.70 -7.36 -5.87
C ALA A 4 9.09 -6.77 -6.09
N THR A 5 9.24 -5.47 -5.89
CA THR A 5 10.49 -4.76 -6.14
C THR A 5 10.86 -3.83 -4.98
N ALA A 6 12.16 -3.68 -4.73
CA ALA A 6 12.68 -2.72 -3.77
C ALA A 6 13.69 -1.78 -4.43
N ALA A 7 13.54 -0.49 -4.19
CA ALA A 7 14.60 0.47 -4.39
C ALA A 7 15.44 0.56 -3.11
N LEU A 8 16.68 0.08 -3.15
CA LEU A 8 17.59 0.07 -2.01
C LEU A 8 18.67 1.15 -2.10
N GLY A 9 18.80 1.78 -3.27
CA GLY A 9 19.74 2.85 -3.55
C GLY A 9 19.23 3.73 -4.68
N ALA A 10 20.12 4.47 -5.33
CA ALA A 10 19.79 5.30 -6.48
C ALA A 10 19.48 4.42 -7.71
N VAL A 11 18.25 4.51 -8.20
CA VAL A 11 17.72 3.77 -9.36
C VAL A 11 17.42 4.77 -10.47
N ALA A 12 18.01 4.61 -11.64
CA ALA A 12 17.81 5.55 -12.76
C ALA A 12 17.60 4.85 -14.10
N GLY A 13 16.82 5.46 -14.97
CA GLY A 13 16.55 4.97 -16.33
C GLY A 13 15.70 3.70 -16.36
N LEU A 14 16.06 2.72 -17.18
CA LEU A 14 15.29 1.48 -17.38
C LEU A 14 15.03 0.69 -16.08
N PRO A 15 15.98 0.54 -15.14
CA PRO A 15 15.70 -0.06 -13.84
C PRO A 15 14.57 0.63 -13.06
N ALA A 16 14.44 1.95 -13.15
CA ALA A 16 13.32 2.67 -12.53
C ALA A 16 11.98 2.26 -13.16
N GLY A 17 11.90 2.14 -14.48
CA GLY A 17 10.71 1.66 -15.18
C GLY A 17 10.32 0.23 -14.77
N ARG A 18 11.30 -0.66 -14.64
CA ARG A 18 11.05 -2.04 -14.17
C ARG A 18 10.55 -2.10 -12.73
N LEU A 19 11.05 -1.21 -11.88
CA LEU A 19 10.64 -1.15 -10.48
C LEU A 19 9.16 -0.77 -10.37
N VAL A 20 8.73 0.28 -11.05
CA VAL A 20 7.35 0.78 -10.96
C VAL A 20 6.33 -0.09 -11.71
N ALA A 21 6.79 -0.95 -12.62
CA ALA A 21 5.94 -1.91 -13.34
C ALA A 21 5.66 -3.21 -12.55
N SER A 22 6.00 -3.26 -11.27
CA SER A 22 5.75 -4.41 -10.39
C SER A 22 4.35 -4.36 -9.76
N HIS A 23 3.93 -5.50 -9.19
CA HIS A 23 2.67 -5.62 -8.47
C HIS A 23 2.74 -4.93 -7.10
N PHE A 24 3.91 -4.93 -6.47
CA PHE A 24 4.23 -4.20 -5.26
C PHE A 24 5.62 -3.60 -5.34
N SER A 25 5.75 -2.36 -4.89
CA SER A 25 7.02 -1.65 -4.87
C SER A 25 7.24 -0.96 -3.52
N VAL A 26 8.47 -1.06 -3.01
CA VAL A 26 8.89 -0.40 -1.78
C VAL A 26 10.22 0.31 -1.99
N MET A 27 10.46 1.41 -1.27
CA MET A 27 11.75 2.10 -1.32
C MET A 27 12.27 2.46 0.06
N SER A 28 13.60 2.35 0.23
CA SER A 28 14.29 2.76 1.44
C SER A 28 14.27 4.28 1.58
N LYS A 29 13.74 4.77 2.69
CA LYS A 29 13.76 6.21 3.02
C LYS A 29 15.17 6.73 3.28
N ALA A 30 16.08 5.86 3.72
CA ALA A 30 17.45 6.22 4.07
C ALA A 30 18.35 6.38 2.84
N THR A 31 18.18 5.55 1.80
CA THR A 31 19.21 5.38 0.76
C THR A 31 18.67 5.51 -0.67
N ALA A 32 17.35 5.34 -0.90
CA ALA A 32 16.82 5.18 -2.24
C ALA A 32 16.35 6.49 -2.89
N GLN A 33 16.66 6.62 -4.18
CA GLN A 33 16.04 7.61 -5.07
C GLN A 33 15.70 6.92 -6.40
N ILE A 34 14.56 7.27 -6.97
CA ILE A 34 14.12 6.77 -8.28
C ILE A 34 14.07 7.96 -9.25
N LEU A 35 14.83 7.87 -10.32
CA LEU A 35 15.06 8.99 -11.23
C LEU A 35 14.92 8.54 -12.68
N THR A 36 14.25 9.34 -13.52
CA THR A 36 14.37 9.24 -14.98
C THR A 36 15.68 9.86 -15.44
N ALA A 37 16.05 11.01 -14.84
CA ALA A 37 17.29 11.73 -15.11
C ALA A 37 17.84 12.31 -13.81
N GLY A 38 19.16 12.32 -13.66
CA GLY A 38 19.83 12.87 -12.48
C GLY A 38 19.86 14.40 -12.46
N PRO A 39 20.22 15.01 -11.31
CA PRO A 39 20.23 16.46 -11.11
C PRO A 39 20.97 17.26 -12.18
N ALA A 40 22.12 16.77 -12.66
CA ALA A 40 22.91 17.47 -13.68
C ALA A 40 22.18 17.57 -15.01
N VAL A 41 21.41 16.55 -15.39
CA VAL A 41 20.60 16.56 -16.62
C VAL A 41 19.42 17.49 -16.48
N VAL A 42 18.74 17.48 -15.33
CA VAL A 42 17.61 18.37 -15.01
C VAL A 42 18.09 19.83 -15.01
N ALA A 43 19.21 20.13 -14.36
CA ALA A 43 19.80 21.48 -14.35
C ALA A 43 20.09 21.99 -15.76
N ARG A 44 20.64 21.14 -16.64
CA ARG A 44 20.96 21.52 -18.02
C ARG A 44 19.70 21.69 -18.89
N ALA A 45 18.70 20.82 -18.70
CA ALA A 45 17.51 20.84 -19.55
C ALA A 45 16.46 21.87 -19.13
N MET A 46 16.30 22.10 -17.82
CA MET A 46 15.23 22.92 -17.25
C MET A 46 15.74 24.18 -16.54
N GLY A 47 17.05 24.31 -16.33
CA GLY A 47 17.65 25.42 -15.57
C GLY A 47 17.42 25.34 -14.06
N GLU A 48 16.88 24.22 -13.56
CA GLU A 48 16.54 24.06 -12.15
C GLU A 48 17.63 23.28 -11.40
N GLN A 49 18.07 23.83 -10.26
CA GLN A 49 18.97 23.14 -9.34
C GLN A 49 18.13 22.34 -8.32
N LYS A 50 18.17 21.03 -8.41
CA LYS A 50 17.46 20.11 -7.52
C LYS A 50 18.39 19.04 -7.00
N THR A 51 18.16 18.60 -5.76
CA THR A 51 18.85 17.44 -5.19
C THR A 51 18.21 16.14 -5.70
N LYS A 52 18.89 15.00 -5.54
CA LYS A 52 18.33 13.68 -5.86
C LYS A 52 17.06 13.40 -5.06
N GLU A 53 17.02 13.83 -3.78
CA GLU A 53 15.88 13.66 -2.89
C GLU A 53 14.66 14.47 -3.34
N GLU A 54 14.86 15.71 -3.78
CA GLU A 54 13.77 16.55 -4.31
C GLU A 54 13.23 16.05 -5.64
N LEU A 55 14.05 15.38 -6.45
CA LEU A 55 13.64 14.82 -7.73
C LEU A 55 12.98 13.45 -7.59
N GLY A 56 13.52 12.58 -6.73
CA GLY A 56 13.14 11.18 -6.73
C GLY A 56 13.23 10.48 -5.38
N GLY A 57 13.19 11.22 -4.27
CA GLY A 57 13.16 10.65 -2.93
C GLY A 57 11.79 10.04 -2.56
N TRP A 58 11.75 9.31 -1.46
CA TRP A 58 10.56 8.60 -1.03
C TRP A 58 9.33 9.49 -0.83
N LYS A 59 9.52 10.72 -0.34
CA LYS A 59 8.42 11.69 -0.15
C LYS A 59 7.74 12.08 -1.46
N VAL A 60 8.46 12.02 -2.58
CA VAL A 60 7.90 12.28 -3.92
C VAL A 60 7.11 11.07 -4.39
N HIS A 61 7.77 9.90 -4.43
CA HIS A 61 7.23 8.72 -5.09
C HIS A 61 6.12 8.00 -4.32
N THR A 62 6.12 8.04 -2.98
CA THR A 62 5.01 7.50 -2.19
C THR A 62 3.78 8.41 -2.17
N LYS A 63 3.95 9.72 -2.46
CA LYS A 63 2.82 10.66 -2.53
C LYS A 63 2.15 10.72 -3.89
N ASN A 64 2.90 10.43 -4.95
CA ASN A 64 2.37 10.47 -6.31
C ASN A 64 1.94 9.07 -6.84
N GLY A 65 2.02 8.04 -5.99
CA GLY A 65 1.61 6.68 -6.33
C GLY A 65 2.57 5.91 -7.24
N THR A 66 3.78 6.42 -7.48
CA THR A 66 4.81 5.73 -8.27
C THR A 66 5.35 4.51 -7.52
N VAL A 67 5.48 4.61 -6.20
CA VAL A 67 5.90 3.53 -5.30
C VAL A 67 4.84 3.35 -4.23
N ASP A 68 4.52 2.11 -3.89
CA ASP A 68 3.46 1.82 -2.92
C ASP A 68 3.90 2.22 -1.51
N ASN A 69 5.04 1.73 -1.02
CA ASN A 69 5.45 1.93 0.36
C ASN A 69 6.87 2.50 0.49
N GLY A 70 7.11 3.19 1.59
CA GLY A 70 8.45 3.65 1.98
C GLY A 70 8.83 3.03 3.32
N ALA A 71 9.86 2.20 3.33
CA ALA A 71 10.45 1.55 4.50
C ALA A 71 11.58 2.38 5.11
N ALA A 72 11.88 2.20 6.39
CA ALA A 72 12.92 2.99 7.06
C ALA A 72 14.30 2.74 6.44
N ASP A 73 14.61 1.48 6.16
CA ASP A 73 15.90 1.03 5.63
C ASP A 73 15.75 -0.16 4.67
N GLU A 74 16.87 -0.73 4.25
CA GLU A 74 16.92 -1.87 3.33
C GLU A 74 16.36 -3.15 3.95
N ALA A 75 16.60 -3.36 5.25
CA ALA A 75 16.12 -4.55 5.95
C ALA A 75 14.59 -4.56 6.04
N GLU A 76 13.99 -3.42 6.34
CA GLU A 76 12.53 -3.26 6.35
C GLU A 76 11.95 -3.38 4.93
N CYS A 77 12.63 -2.88 3.89
CA CYS A 77 12.22 -3.12 2.50
C CYS A 77 12.10 -4.60 2.18
N LEU A 78 13.11 -5.39 2.57
CA LEU A 78 13.10 -6.83 2.35
C LEU A 78 12.03 -7.54 3.18
N ALA A 79 11.77 -7.07 4.39
CA ALA A 79 10.68 -7.58 5.22
C ALA A 79 9.30 -7.31 4.58
N GLU A 80 9.07 -6.11 4.05
CA GLU A 80 7.84 -5.78 3.34
C GLU A 80 7.64 -6.63 2.07
N ILE A 81 8.69 -6.86 1.29
CA ILE A 81 8.63 -7.77 0.13
C ILE A 81 8.21 -9.17 0.56
N ARG A 82 8.86 -9.73 1.60
CA ARG A 82 8.50 -11.06 2.11
C ARG A 82 7.05 -11.08 2.60
N ARG A 83 6.62 -10.04 3.28
CA ARG A 83 5.25 -9.90 3.77
C ARG A 83 4.25 -9.85 2.61
N PHE A 84 4.49 -9.03 1.59
CA PHE A 84 3.66 -8.99 0.38
C PHE A 84 3.58 -10.38 -0.27
N LEU A 85 4.72 -11.01 -0.52
CA LEU A 85 4.76 -12.32 -1.17
C LEU A 85 4.07 -13.42 -0.36
N SER A 86 4.01 -13.30 0.98
CA SER A 86 3.30 -14.26 1.82
C SER A 86 1.78 -14.27 1.60
N PHE A 87 1.23 -13.22 1.03
CA PHE A 87 -0.20 -13.15 0.66
C PHE A 87 -0.48 -13.68 -0.74
N MET A 88 0.55 -13.90 -1.56
CA MET A 88 0.40 -14.20 -2.98
C MET A 88 0.52 -15.69 -3.27
N PRO A 89 -0.20 -16.20 -4.27
CA PRO A 89 0.06 -17.52 -4.82
C PRO A 89 1.36 -17.52 -5.63
N ASP A 90 1.94 -18.70 -5.90
CA ASP A 90 3.11 -18.82 -6.76
C ASP A 90 2.85 -18.40 -8.22
N ASN A 91 1.61 -18.58 -8.67
CA ASN A 91 1.16 -18.14 -9.99
C ASN A 91 -0.36 -17.94 -10.02
N ILE A 92 -0.90 -17.45 -11.13
CA ILE A 92 -2.32 -17.10 -11.29
C ILE A 92 -3.28 -18.32 -11.36
N GLU A 93 -2.75 -19.53 -11.46
CA GLU A 93 -3.56 -20.76 -11.51
C GLU A 93 -3.77 -21.36 -10.13
N LEU A 94 -3.07 -20.84 -9.11
CA LEU A 94 -3.14 -21.27 -7.72
C LEU A 94 -3.85 -20.22 -6.88
N LEU A 95 -4.48 -20.68 -5.81
CA LEU A 95 -5.00 -19.80 -4.77
C LEU A 95 -3.88 -19.36 -3.82
N ALA A 96 -4.06 -18.21 -3.20
CA ALA A 96 -3.15 -17.74 -2.15
C ALA A 96 -3.06 -18.75 -1.00
N PRO A 97 -1.89 -18.89 -0.37
CA PRO A 97 -1.71 -19.87 0.70
C PRO A 97 -2.59 -19.51 1.92
N VAL A 98 -3.24 -20.52 2.47
CA VAL A 98 -3.92 -20.42 3.76
C VAL A 98 -2.90 -20.76 4.84
N ILE A 99 -2.82 -19.95 5.88
CA ILE A 99 -1.96 -20.19 7.04
C ILE A 99 -2.81 -20.54 8.27
N ASP A 100 -2.19 -21.24 9.22
CA ASP A 100 -2.85 -21.47 10.50
C ASP A 100 -3.15 -20.14 11.20
N CYS A 101 -4.34 -20.03 11.77
CA CYS A 101 -4.81 -18.85 12.46
C CYS A 101 -5.19 -19.19 13.89
N ASP A 102 -4.48 -18.57 14.85
CA ASP A 102 -4.77 -18.70 16.28
C ASP A 102 -5.79 -17.66 16.78
N ASP A 103 -6.24 -16.75 15.91
CA ASP A 103 -7.23 -15.73 16.26
C ASP A 103 -8.62 -16.36 16.35
N PRO A 104 -9.29 -16.34 17.51
CA PRO A 104 -10.58 -16.99 17.67
C PRO A 104 -11.64 -16.41 16.73
N VAL A 105 -12.37 -17.27 16.02
CA VAL A 105 -13.47 -16.87 15.12
C VAL A 105 -14.54 -16.06 15.86
N GLU A 106 -14.73 -16.32 17.14
CA GLU A 106 -15.72 -15.65 18.01
C GLU A 106 -15.16 -14.39 18.69
N ARG A 107 -13.95 -13.95 18.32
CA ARG A 107 -13.38 -12.74 18.87
C ARG A 107 -14.27 -11.54 18.59
N THR A 108 -14.62 -10.83 19.64
CA THR A 108 -15.35 -9.57 19.60
C THR A 108 -14.48 -8.45 20.17
N ASP A 109 -14.59 -7.26 19.58
CA ASP A 109 -13.91 -6.07 20.08
C ASP A 109 -14.97 -5.03 20.49
N GLU A 110 -15.14 -4.85 21.81
CA GLU A 110 -16.10 -3.90 22.37
C GLU A 110 -15.81 -2.45 21.93
N ALA A 111 -14.56 -2.14 21.56
CA ALA A 111 -14.20 -0.82 21.05
C ALA A 111 -14.94 -0.46 19.76
N LEU A 112 -15.43 -1.45 19.01
CA LEU A 112 -16.23 -1.21 17.80
C LEU A 112 -17.58 -0.55 18.09
N LEU A 113 -18.12 -0.68 19.29
CA LEU A 113 -19.40 -0.08 19.68
C LEU A 113 -19.35 1.45 19.73
N ASP A 114 -18.16 2.00 20.01
CA ASP A 114 -17.96 3.45 20.21
C ASP A 114 -17.00 4.07 19.18
N ILE A 115 -16.44 3.27 18.25
CA ILE A 115 -15.42 3.75 17.32
C ILE A 115 -15.99 4.72 16.28
N VAL A 116 -17.25 4.54 15.88
CA VAL A 116 -17.97 5.46 14.99
C VAL A 116 -18.74 6.46 15.85
N PRO A 117 -18.36 7.75 15.84
CA PRO A 117 -19.03 8.76 16.65
C PRO A 117 -20.50 8.93 16.26
N ARG A 118 -21.36 9.21 17.23
CA ARG A 118 -22.77 9.56 16.96
C ARG A 118 -22.90 10.91 16.22
N ASP A 119 -21.96 11.82 16.43
CA ASP A 119 -21.86 13.06 15.66
C ASP A 119 -21.18 12.77 14.31
N ARG A 120 -21.95 12.80 13.24
CA ARG A 120 -21.51 12.55 11.86
C ARG A 120 -20.43 13.51 11.35
N ARG A 121 -20.17 14.62 12.07
CA ARG A 121 -19.08 15.56 11.74
C ARG A 121 -17.72 15.12 12.27
N GLN A 122 -17.68 14.11 13.11
CA GLN A 122 -16.44 13.61 13.69
C GLN A 122 -15.90 12.45 12.84
N ALA A 123 -14.67 12.64 12.33
CA ALA A 123 -13.94 11.57 11.66
C ALA A 123 -13.52 10.48 12.66
N PHE A 124 -13.53 9.24 12.24
CA PHE A 124 -13.08 8.09 13.02
C PHE A 124 -11.92 7.37 12.32
N ASP A 125 -11.34 6.39 13.02
CA ASP A 125 -10.20 5.62 12.51
C ASP A 125 -10.63 4.32 11.84
N MET A 126 -10.77 4.33 10.52
CA MET A 126 -11.12 3.14 9.75
C MET A 126 -10.08 2.02 9.91
N HIS A 127 -8.78 2.33 10.12
CA HIS A 127 -7.76 1.31 10.35
C HIS A 127 -8.05 0.48 11.61
N ARG A 128 -8.59 1.09 12.66
CA ARG A 128 -8.98 0.35 13.86
C ARG A 128 -10.12 -0.63 13.58
N ILE A 129 -11.10 -0.23 12.77
CA ILE A 129 -12.20 -1.14 12.35
C ILE A 129 -11.62 -2.31 11.57
N ILE A 130 -10.79 -2.04 10.57
CA ILE A 130 -10.13 -3.06 9.75
C ILE A 130 -9.35 -4.05 10.64
N GLN A 131 -8.54 -3.53 11.57
CA GLN A 131 -7.70 -4.35 12.46
C GLN A 131 -8.50 -5.14 13.49
N SER A 132 -9.68 -4.65 13.90
CA SER A 132 -10.55 -5.36 14.84
C SER A 132 -11.31 -6.52 14.20
N VAL A 133 -11.53 -6.50 12.89
CA VAL A 133 -12.31 -7.53 12.18
C VAL A 133 -11.41 -8.60 11.56
N LEU A 134 -10.24 -8.20 11.06
CA LEU A 134 -9.30 -9.12 10.40
C LEU A 134 -8.40 -9.83 11.41
N ASP A 135 -7.73 -10.90 10.99
CA ASP A 135 -6.78 -11.63 11.83
C ASP A 135 -5.73 -10.66 12.40
N LEU A 136 -5.43 -10.81 13.68
CA LEU A 136 -4.54 -9.91 14.42
C LEU A 136 -3.21 -9.69 13.68
N THR A 137 -2.80 -8.43 13.56
CA THR A 137 -1.55 -7.99 12.91
C THR A 137 -1.41 -8.34 11.43
N SER A 138 -2.44 -8.92 10.81
CA SER A 138 -2.36 -9.37 9.41
C SER A 138 -2.42 -8.23 8.40
N PHE A 139 -3.07 -7.11 8.70
CA PHE A 139 -3.29 -6.04 7.74
C PHE A 139 -1.97 -5.42 7.23
N PHE A 140 -1.78 -5.47 5.92
CA PHE A 140 -0.67 -4.91 5.18
C PHE A 140 -1.16 -3.83 4.24
N GLU A 141 -1.06 -2.56 4.64
CA GLU A 141 -1.51 -1.42 3.85
C GLU A 141 -0.57 -1.19 2.67
N MET A 142 -1.14 -0.94 1.49
CA MET A 142 -0.44 -0.60 0.26
C MET A 142 -0.79 0.81 -0.16
N GLY A 143 0.22 1.64 -0.43
CA GLY A 143 0.03 2.99 -0.93
C GLY A 143 -0.58 3.96 0.10
N ALA A 144 -0.25 3.85 1.38
CA ALA A 144 -0.76 4.73 2.45
C ALA A 144 -0.50 6.23 2.19
N GLY A 145 0.53 6.58 1.42
CA GLY A 145 0.89 7.96 1.07
C GLY A 145 0.11 8.57 -0.09
N TYR A 146 -0.49 7.74 -0.95
CA TYR A 146 -1.18 8.14 -2.17
C TYR A 146 -2.69 7.90 -2.06
N GLY A 147 -3.50 8.77 -2.65
CA GLY A 147 -4.95 8.63 -2.66
C GLY A 147 -5.53 8.38 -1.25
N ARG A 148 -5.09 9.16 -0.27
CA ARG A 148 -5.26 8.92 1.19
C ARG A 148 -6.70 8.83 1.67
N SER A 149 -7.68 9.28 0.88
CA SER A 149 -9.10 9.09 1.15
C SER A 149 -9.57 7.64 0.97
N GLN A 150 -8.71 6.81 0.38
CA GLN A 150 -8.93 5.38 0.22
C GLN A 150 -7.84 4.58 0.91
N ILE A 151 -8.22 3.54 1.62
CA ILE A 151 -7.33 2.53 2.22
C ILE A 151 -7.37 1.30 1.34
N THR A 152 -6.22 0.80 0.93
CA THR A 152 -6.07 -0.45 0.19
C THR A 152 -4.96 -1.29 0.80
N GLY A 153 -5.12 -2.59 0.83
CA GLY A 153 -4.12 -3.48 1.39
C GLY A 153 -4.54 -4.94 1.38
N LEU A 154 -3.64 -5.79 1.78
CA LEU A 154 -3.87 -7.22 1.93
C LEU A 154 -3.97 -7.55 3.41
N ALA A 155 -4.75 -8.56 3.73
CA ALA A 155 -4.88 -9.05 5.10
C ALA A 155 -5.22 -10.54 5.10
N ARG A 156 -5.47 -11.07 6.29
CA ARG A 156 -5.99 -12.42 6.45
C ARG A 156 -7.32 -12.39 7.22
N LEU A 157 -8.17 -13.32 6.87
CA LEU A 157 -9.40 -13.62 7.58
C LEU A 157 -9.47 -15.13 7.75
N ASN A 158 -9.35 -15.62 8.99
CA ASN A 158 -9.22 -17.04 9.31
C ASN A 158 -8.09 -17.72 8.49
N GLY A 159 -6.92 -17.07 8.42
CA GLY A 159 -5.74 -17.52 7.68
C GLY A 159 -5.80 -17.34 6.16
N GLN A 160 -6.96 -17.05 5.59
CA GLN A 160 -7.11 -16.83 4.14
C GLN A 160 -6.74 -15.40 3.75
N THR A 161 -5.99 -15.25 2.66
CA THR A 161 -5.69 -13.93 2.11
C THR A 161 -6.94 -13.26 1.57
N VAL A 162 -7.14 -12.00 1.97
CA VAL A 162 -8.21 -11.12 1.49
C VAL A 162 -7.65 -9.77 1.08
N GLY A 163 -8.23 -9.16 0.06
CA GLY A 163 -8.04 -7.77 -0.26
C GLY A 163 -8.90 -6.90 0.64
N VAL A 164 -8.37 -5.74 1.02
CA VAL A 164 -9.05 -4.74 1.84
C VAL A 164 -9.17 -3.44 1.05
N TRP A 165 -10.39 -2.94 0.91
CA TRP A 165 -10.67 -1.63 0.36
C TRP A 165 -11.65 -0.89 1.24
N ALA A 166 -11.29 0.31 1.69
CA ALA A 166 -12.12 1.11 2.57
C ALA A 166 -11.98 2.61 2.29
N ASN A 167 -13.03 3.37 2.59
CA ASN A 167 -12.91 4.83 2.63
C ASN A 167 -12.23 5.28 3.94
N ASN A 168 -11.47 6.37 3.86
CA ASN A 168 -10.79 6.96 5.01
C ASN A 168 -11.34 8.36 5.30
N CYS A 169 -12.31 8.44 6.21
CA CYS A 169 -12.98 9.70 6.54
C CYS A 169 -12.06 10.76 7.18
N LYS A 170 -10.86 10.41 7.63
CA LYS A 170 -9.85 11.37 8.07
C LYS A 170 -9.27 12.25 6.94
N PHE A 171 -9.51 11.85 5.69
CA PHE A 171 -9.05 12.57 4.50
C PHE A 171 -10.21 12.84 3.56
N LEU A 172 -10.57 14.13 3.39
CA LEU A 172 -11.65 14.58 2.53
C LEU A 172 -12.96 13.81 2.76
N ASP A 173 -13.25 13.49 4.03
CA ASP A 173 -14.43 12.72 4.48
C ASP A 173 -14.60 11.37 3.75
N GLY A 174 -13.49 10.76 3.32
CA GLY A 174 -13.51 9.51 2.58
C GLY A 174 -13.94 9.62 1.11
N SER A 175 -14.11 10.84 0.60
CA SER A 175 -14.55 11.10 -0.77
C SER A 175 -13.60 10.52 -1.80
N MET A 176 -14.16 9.99 -2.90
CA MET A 176 -13.37 9.46 -4.00
C MET A 176 -12.73 10.60 -4.79
N THR A 177 -11.40 10.70 -4.72
CA THR A 177 -10.60 11.59 -5.55
C THR A 177 -10.07 10.87 -6.78
N ALA A 178 -9.52 11.60 -7.77
CA ALA A 178 -8.86 10.98 -8.92
C ALA A 178 -7.73 10.04 -8.47
N ASP A 179 -6.88 10.48 -7.53
CA ASP A 179 -5.80 9.66 -6.96
C ASP A 179 -6.35 8.46 -6.20
N GLY A 180 -7.43 8.63 -5.43
CA GLY A 180 -8.12 7.54 -4.75
C GLY A 180 -8.68 6.50 -5.72
N ALA A 181 -9.26 6.94 -6.83
CA ALA A 181 -9.77 6.06 -7.87
C ALA A 181 -8.65 5.28 -8.58
N HIS A 182 -7.54 5.95 -8.89
CA HIS A 182 -6.36 5.28 -9.48
C HIS A 182 -5.76 4.25 -8.52
N LYS A 183 -5.63 4.57 -7.24
CA LYS A 183 -5.16 3.65 -6.19
C LYS A 183 -6.09 2.43 -6.09
N ALA A 184 -7.39 2.66 -5.96
CA ALA A 184 -8.40 1.60 -5.85
C ALA A 184 -8.38 0.69 -7.11
N ARG A 185 -8.34 1.28 -8.30
CA ARG A 185 -8.26 0.55 -9.57
C ARG A 185 -7.03 -0.37 -9.60
N ARG A 186 -5.82 0.16 -9.32
CA ARG A 186 -4.59 -0.63 -9.32
C ARG A 186 -4.66 -1.79 -8.32
N PHE A 187 -5.24 -1.54 -7.16
CA PHE A 187 -5.42 -2.58 -6.15
C PHE A 187 -6.44 -3.65 -6.58
N MET A 188 -7.55 -3.24 -7.18
CA MET A 188 -8.53 -4.19 -7.74
C MET A 188 -7.94 -5.04 -8.87
N GLU A 189 -7.14 -4.45 -9.76
CA GLU A 189 -6.42 -5.16 -10.83
C GLU A 189 -5.44 -6.21 -10.24
N LEU A 190 -4.77 -5.91 -9.12
CA LEU A 190 -3.95 -6.88 -8.39
C LEU A 190 -4.80 -8.05 -7.86
N CYS A 191 -5.92 -7.74 -7.22
CA CYS A 191 -6.82 -8.76 -6.68
C CYS A 191 -7.48 -9.59 -7.78
N ASP A 192 -7.88 -8.98 -8.89
CA ASP A 192 -8.42 -9.68 -10.05
C ASP A 192 -7.39 -10.67 -10.65
N THR A 193 -6.12 -10.24 -10.71
CA THR A 193 -5.03 -11.07 -11.23
C THR A 193 -4.73 -12.30 -10.37
N PHE A 194 -4.77 -12.17 -9.04
CA PHE A 194 -4.34 -13.23 -8.11
C PHE A 194 -5.47 -13.84 -7.29
N SER A 195 -6.70 -13.38 -7.54
CA SER A 195 -7.95 -13.95 -7.01
C SER A 195 -8.16 -13.91 -5.47
N PRO A 196 -7.50 -13.06 -4.66
CA PRO A 196 -7.96 -12.89 -3.28
C PRO A 196 -9.34 -12.21 -3.30
N PRO A 197 -10.32 -12.68 -2.52
CA PRO A 197 -11.59 -12.00 -2.36
C PRO A 197 -11.37 -10.62 -1.73
N ILE A 198 -12.16 -9.62 -2.15
CA ILE A 198 -12.07 -8.25 -1.61
C ILE A 198 -13.16 -8.02 -0.59
N ILE A 199 -12.78 -7.54 0.59
CA ILE A 199 -13.71 -7.01 1.58
C ILE A 199 -13.69 -5.49 1.45
N SER A 200 -14.87 -4.91 1.17
CA SER A 200 -15.05 -3.47 1.09
C SER A 200 -15.77 -2.94 2.32
N TRP A 201 -15.14 -2.01 3.03
CA TRP A 201 -15.76 -1.26 4.13
C TRP A 201 -16.18 0.12 3.64
N VAL A 202 -17.47 0.36 3.71
CA VAL A 202 -18.06 1.66 3.36
C VAL A 202 -18.80 2.19 4.57
N VAL A 203 -18.41 3.36 5.05
CA VAL A 203 -19.09 4.08 6.11
C VAL A 203 -19.40 5.48 5.60
N GLU A 204 -20.70 5.82 5.55
CA GLU A 204 -21.23 7.12 5.12
C GLU A 204 -21.83 7.89 6.31
#